data_93ff77251bb246de94f19b045b746d8e
#
_entry.id   93ff77251bb246de94f19b045b746d8e
#
_cell.length_a   1.000
_cell.length_b   1.000
_cell.length_c   1.000
_cell.angle_alpha   90.00
_cell.angle_beta   90.00
_cell.angle_gamma   90.00
#
_symmetry.space_group_name_H-M   'P 1'
#
loop_
_entity.id
_entity.type
_entity.pdbx_description
1 polymer ?
#
loop_
_entity_poly.entity_id
_entity_poly.type
_entity_poly.pdbx_seq_one_letter_code
_entity_poly.pdbx_strand_id
1 'polypeptide(L)'
;MSDNIVRIATRKSPLALWQAEFVKAELIKHHPGLQVELVKMVTQGDKILDTPLAKVGGKGLFVKELEVGMLQGDADIAVHSMKDVPVEFPEGLHLAVICEREDPRDAFVSNTYDSLDDLPQGARVGTSSMRRECQLAANRPDLKILSLRGNVNTRLKKLDDGEYDAIILAAAGLKRLEFHDRIKHEIDPLVSLPAIGQGAVGIECRTNDKRINDLIAPLNHADTAIRVRAERAMNARLEGGCQVPIGGYAELGHGVIVLRGLVGRADGSEIIRGDISGKPENAEELGTVLADDLLSRGAKEILKEVYDNQ
;
A
#
# COMPACT_ATOMS: atom_id res chain seq x y z
N MET A 1 16.14 14.88 27.59
CA MET A 1 14.87 14.94 26.79
C MET A 1 13.82 14.30 27.65
N SER A 2 12.62 14.85 27.74
CA SER A 2 11.61 14.28 28.64
C SER A 2 11.23 12.90 28.13
N ASP A 3 11.36 11.88 28.97
CA ASP A 3 11.01 10.47 28.65
C ASP A 3 9.52 10.25 28.31
N ASN A 4 8.73 11.32 28.29
CA ASN A 4 7.28 11.30 28.11
C ASN A 4 6.81 11.88 26.78
N ILE A 5 7.70 12.07 25.80
CA ILE A 5 7.35 12.57 24.46
C ILE A 5 7.68 11.52 23.40
N VAL A 6 6.77 11.34 22.42
CA VAL A 6 6.99 10.59 21.18
C VAL A 6 6.74 11.51 19.99
N ARG A 7 7.68 11.55 19.05
CA ARG A 7 7.62 12.35 17.83
C ARG A 7 7.35 11.44 16.64
N ILE A 8 6.25 11.70 15.92
CA ILE A 8 5.81 10.93 14.76
C ILE A 8 6.22 11.67 13.48
N ALA A 9 7.15 11.10 12.71
CA ALA A 9 7.41 11.56 11.35
C ALA A 9 6.23 11.17 10.44
N THR A 10 5.71 12.14 9.68
CA THR A 10 4.62 11.94 8.74
C THR A 10 4.71 12.91 7.56
N ARG A 11 4.12 12.51 6.42
CA ARG A 11 3.95 13.39 5.26
C ARG A 11 2.82 14.40 5.49
N LYS A 12 2.75 15.43 4.61
CA LYS A 12 1.74 16.50 4.73
C LYS A 12 0.41 16.19 4.03
N SER A 13 0.29 15.05 3.33
CA SER A 13 -0.97 14.71 2.66
C SER A 13 -2.09 14.42 3.69
N PRO A 14 -3.35 14.74 3.38
CA PRO A 14 -4.47 14.51 4.30
C PRO A 14 -4.53 13.07 4.85
N LEU A 15 -4.30 12.07 3.99
CA LEU A 15 -4.30 10.66 4.41
C LEU A 15 -3.13 10.32 5.34
N ALA A 16 -1.93 10.83 5.06
CA ALA A 16 -0.78 10.60 5.94
C ALA A 16 -0.98 11.26 7.32
N LEU A 17 -1.54 12.46 7.35
CA LEU A 17 -1.87 13.14 8.60
C LEU A 17 -2.94 12.37 9.37
N TRP A 18 -3.98 11.87 8.71
CA TRP A 18 -4.98 11.01 9.34
C TRP A 18 -4.34 9.78 10.01
N GLN A 19 -3.44 9.09 9.29
CA GLN A 19 -2.75 7.92 9.82
C GLN A 19 -1.87 8.24 11.04
N ALA A 20 -1.17 9.37 11.01
CA ALA A 20 -0.36 9.81 12.14
C ALA A 20 -1.21 10.22 13.36
N GLU A 21 -2.33 10.91 13.15
CA GLU A 21 -3.27 11.25 14.22
C GLU A 21 -3.95 9.99 14.80
N PHE A 22 -4.27 8.99 13.97
CA PHE A 22 -4.76 7.70 14.43
C PHE A 22 -3.75 7.02 15.37
N VAL A 23 -2.49 6.90 14.96
CA VAL A 23 -1.42 6.30 15.79
C VAL A 23 -1.22 7.11 17.07
N LYS A 24 -1.23 8.45 16.98
CA LYS A 24 -1.17 9.34 18.15
C LYS A 24 -2.31 9.06 19.14
N ALA A 25 -3.54 8.96 18.65
CA ALA A 25 -4.71 8.69 19.50
C ALA A 25 -4.60 7.33 20.20
N GLU A 26 -4.19 6.28 19.48
CA GLU A 26 -4.01 4.95 20.06
C GLU A 26 -2.84 4.92 21.07
N LEU A 27 -1.73 5.62 20.81
CA LEU A 27 -0.63 5.74 21.78
C LEU A 27 -1.10 6.40 23.09
N ILE A 28 -1.82 7.51 23.01
CA ILE A 28 -2.34 8.23 24.20
C ILE A 28 -3.34 7.36 24.95
N LYS A 29 -4.16 6.58 24.26
CA LYS A 29 -5.12 5.65 24.85
C LYS A 29 -4.43 4.53 25.64
N HIS A 30 -3.35 3.95 25.12
CA HIS A 30 -2.56 2.91 25.79
C HIS A 30 -1.64 3.46 26.88
N HIS A 31 -1.18 4.71 26.75
CA HIS A 31 -0.23 5.36 27.67
C HIS A 31 -0.77 6.74 28.12
N PRO A 32 -1.71 6.77 29.10
CA PRO A 32 -2.25 8.04 29.59
C PRO A 32 -1.16 8.98 30.11
N GLY A 33 -1.19 10.23 29.62
CA GLY A 33 -0.18 11.25 29.96
C GLY A 33 1.00 11.31 29.00
N LEU A 34 1.13 10.39 28.02
CA LEU A 34 2.12 10.47 26.98
C LEU A 34 1.85 11.69 26.08
N GLN A 35 2.90 12.47 25.83
CA GLN A 35 2.85 13.57 24.85
C GLN A 35 3.25 13.04 23.47
N VAL A 36 2.46 13.33 22.46
CA VAL A 36 2.74 12.90 21.10
C VAL A 36 2.69 14.09 20.14
N GLU A 37 3.79 14.31 19.42
CA GLU A 37 3.96 15.40 18.47
C GLU A 37 4.11 14.88 17.05
N LEU A 38 3.54 15.59 16.08
CA LEU A 38 3.69 15.27 14.65
C LEU A 38 4.81 16.12 14.02
N VAL A 39 5.79 15.45 13.45
CA VAL A 39 6.89 16.06 12.67
C VAL A 39 6.54 15.92 11.19
N LYS A 40 6.03 17.01 10.59
CA LYS A 40 5.54 17.02 9.19
C LYS A 40 6.72 17.22 8.24
N MET A 41 6.99 16.24 7.40
CA MET A 41 8.06 16.23 6.41
C MET A 41 7.52 16.31 4.98
N VAL A 42 8.37 16.70 4.03
CA VAL A 42 8.05 16.72 2.59
C VAL A 42 9.00 15.77 1.90
N THR A 43 8.47 14.75 1.25
CA THR A 43 9.26 13.75 0.55
C THR A 43 9.51 14.11 -0.92
N GLN A 44 10.50 13.47 -1.56
CA GLN A 44 10.73 13.62 -3.00
C GLN A 44 9.49 13.21 -3.80
N GLY A 45 8.81 12.16 -3.38
CA GLY A 45 7.57 11.71 -4.01
C GLY A 45 6.43 12.74 -3.96
N ASP A 46 6.42 13.63 -2.94
CA ASP A 46 5.45 14.72 -2.82
C ASP A 46 5.76 15.89 -3.77
N LYS A 47 7.03 16.07 -4.17
CA LYS A 47 7.48 17.15 -5.05
C LYS A 47 7.29 16.82 -6.53
N ILE A 48 7.36 15.53 -6.89
CA ILE A 48 7.31 15.07 -8.28
C ILE A 48 5.87 14.70 -8.65
N LEU A 49 5.13 15.65 -9.20
CA LEU A 49 3.73 15.47 -9.59
C LEU A 49 3.54 15.16 -11.08
N ASP A 50 4.45 15.63 -11.94
CA ASP A 50 4.27 15.66 -13.39
C ASP A 50 4.92 14.47 -14.12
N THR A 51 5.75 13.68 -13.43
CA THR A 51 6.45 12.54 -14.03
C THR A 51 5.89 11.22 -13.50
N PRO A 52 5.59 10.22 -14.33
CA PRO A 52 5.20 8.88 -13.88
C PRO A 52 6.21 8.31 -12.90
N LEU A 53 5.76 7.71 -11.79
CA LEU A 53 6.65 7.12 -10.76
C LEU A 53 7.64 6.12 -11.36
N ALA A 54 7.22 5.36 -12.37
CA ALA A 54 8.06 4.42 -13.10
C ALA A 54 9.28 5.07 -13.74
N LYS A 55 9.19 6.36 -14.13
CA LYS A 55 10.30 7.11 -14.77
C LYS A 55 11.18 7.87 -13.76
N VAL A 56 10.72 8.03 -12.52
CA VAL A 56 11.46 8.79 -11.51
C VAL A 56 12.58 7.96 -10.91
N GLY A 57 12.44 6.64 -10.95
CA GLY A 57 13.40 5.68 -10.38
C GLY A 57 13.62 5.89 -8.87
N GLY A 58 13.79 4.82 -8.12
CA GLY A 58 14.16 4.90 -6.71
C GLY A 58 13.15 4.27 -5.77
N LYS A 59 13.63 3.27 -5.04
CA LYS A 59 12.92 2.68 -3.89
C LYS A 59 12.81 3.74 -2.80
N GLY A 60 11.67 3.81 -2.12
CA GLY A 60 11.52 4.66 -0.94
C GLY A 60 11.22 6.15 -1.17
N LEU A 61 10.71 6.55 -2.35
CA LEU A 61 10.39 7.96 -2.68
C LEU A 61 9.49 8.68 -1.65
N PHE A 62 8.72 7.93 -0.86
CA PHE A 62 7.78 8.46 0.12
C PHE A 62 8.19 8.22 1.57
N VAL A 63 9.32 7.54 1.82
CA VAL A 63 9.74 7.14 3.18
C VAL A 63 11.14 7.65 3.55
N LYS A 64 12.02 7.86 2.57
CA LYS A 64 13.45 8.16 2.79
C LYS A 64 13.69 9.35 3.74
N GLU A 65 12.95 10.44 3.57
CA GLU A 65 13.12 11.62 4.43
C GLU A 65 12.64 11.37 5.85
N LEU A 66 11.64 10.49 6.03
CA LEU A 66 11.17 10.08 7.35
C LEU A 66 12.22 9.20 8.04
N GLU A 67 12.81 8.25 7.31
CA GLU A 67 13.90 7.38 7.77
C GLU A 67 15.12 8.19 8.21
N VAL A 68 15.54 9.16 7.40
CA VAL A 68 16.63 10.08 7.73
C VAL A 68 16.32 10.86 9.02
N GLY A 69 15.10 11.38 9.15
CA GLY A 69 14.67 12.10 10.36
C GLY A 69 14.71 11.22 11.62
N MET A 70 14.34 9.94 11.50
CA MET A 70 14.45 8.99 12.63
C MET A 70 15.92 8.70 12.99
N LEU A 71 16.79 8.49 12.00
CA LEU A 71 18.22 8.22 12.21
C LEU A 71 18.95 9.42 12.81
N GLN A 72 18.54 10.65 12.45
CA GLN A 72 19.09 11.90 13.00
C GLN A 72 18.52 12.27 14.38
N GLY A 73 17.46 11.55 14.83
CA GLY A 73 16.82 11.81 16.11
C GLY A 73 15.80 12.97 16.08
N ASP A 74 15.37 13.42 14.91
CA ASP A 74 14.31 14.43 14.75
C ASP A 74 12.92 13.85 15.04
N ALA A 75 12.75 12.55 14.80
CA ALA A 75 11.55 11.78 15.11
C ALA A 75 11.91 10.45 15.80
N ASP A 76 10.92 9.85 16.44
CA ASP A 76 11.07 8.60 17.17
C ASP A 76 10.46 7.43 16.39
N ILE A 77 9.36 7.67 15.70
CA ILE A 77 8.67 6.73 14.84
C ILE A 77 8.27 7.39 13.52
N ALA A 78 8.05 6.58 12.48
CA ALA A 78 7.40 7.00 11.24
C ALA A 78 6.14 6.16 10.98
N VAL A 79 5.10 6.80 10.46
CA VAL A 79 3.80 6.18 10.18
C VAL A 79 3.57 6.14 8.68
N HIS A 80 3.25 4.94 8.17
CA HIS A 80 3.14 4.68 6.74
C HIS A 80 1.87 3.91 6.36
N SER A 81 1.39 4.13 5.13
CA SER A 81 0.58 3.11 4.47
C SER A 81 1.46 1.91 4.14
N MET A 82 1.09 0.71 4.57
CA MET A 82 1.93 -0.48 4.39
C MET A 82 2.31 -0.78 2.93
N LYS A 83 1.45 -0.46 1.99
CA LYS A 83 1.72 -0.65 0.55
C LYS A 83 2.85 0.25 0.01
N ASP A 84 3.21 1.32 0.74
CA ASP A 84 4.26 2.27 0.35
C ASP A 84 5.59 1.97 1.07
N VAL A 85 5.59 1.01 2.03
CA VAL A 85 6.76 0.60 2.80
C VAL A 85 7.66 -0.30 1.97
N PRO A 86 8.94 0.04 1.77
CA PRO A 86 9.87 -0.77 1.01
C PRO A 86 10.09 -2.15 1.66
N VAL A 87 10.63 -3.08 0.89
CA VAL A 87 10.98 -4.41 1.38
C VAL A 87 12.13 -4.33 2.37
N GLU A 88 13.16 -3.56 2.01
CA GLU A 88 14.39 -3.36 2.79
C GLU A 88 14.34 -2.05 3.54
N PHE A 89 14.88 -2.04 4.74
CA PHE A 89 15.04 -0.87 5.59
C PHE A 89 16.52 -0.46 5.70
N PRO A 90 16.82 0.83 5.91
CA PRO A 90 18.15 1.26 6.29
C PRO A 90 18.62 0.57 7.57
N GLU A 91 19.94 0.38 7.70
CA GLU A 91 20.52 -0.16 8.92
C GLU A 91 20.10 0.68 10.14
N GLY A 92 19.69 0.00 11.19
CA GLY A 92 19.21 0.63 12.43
C GLY A 92 17.71 0.94 12.47
N LEU A 93 16.95 0.73 11.39
CA LEU A 93 15.51 0.88 11.34
C LEU A 93 14.81 -0.46 11.07
N HIS A 94 13.56 -0.58 11.51
CA HIS A 94 12.70 -1.71 11.22
C HIS A 94 11.22 -1.37 11.28
N LEU A 95 10.41 -2.18 10.62
CA LEU A 95 8.96 -2.17 10.75
C LEU A 95 8.59 -2.90 12.05
N ALA A 96 8.28 -2.15 13.10
CA ALA A 96 8.03 -2.71 14.42
C ALA A 96 6.57 -3.14 14.63
N VAL A 97 5.62 -2.42 14.02
CA VAL A 97 4.18 -2.60 14.25
C VAL A 97 3.42 -2.57 12.93
N ILE A 98 2.44 -3.45 12.82
CA ILE A 98 1.42 -3.43 11.78
C ILE A 98 0.06 -3.35 12.49
N CYS A 99 -0.61 -2.21 12.35
CA CYS A 99 -1.90 -1.94 12.94
C CYS A 99 -3.02 -2.74 12.25
N GLU A 100 -4.20 -2.78 12.88
CA GLU A 100 -5.38 -3.41 12.31
C GLU A 100 -5.67 -2.91 10.89
N ARG A 101 -5.97 -3.86 9.99
CA ARG A 101 -6.18 -3.60 8.58
C ARG A 101 -7.58 -3.09 8.32
N GLU A 102 -7.69 -1.93 7.72
CA GLU A 102 -8.91 -1.43 7.09
C GLU A 102 -9.16 -2.18 5.77
N ASP A 103 -10.27 -1.96 5.11
CA ASP A 103 -10.67 -2.59 3.86
C ASP A 103 -9.53 -2.64 2.82
N PRO A 104 -9.05 -3.83 2.44
CA PRO A 104 -7.93 -3.97 1.51
C PRO A 104 -8.33 -3.75 0.05
N ARG A 105 -9.63 -3.70 -0.26
CA ARG A 105 -10.15 -3.67 -1.62
C ARG A 105 -9.82 -2.38 -2.36
N ASP A 106 -9.84 -2.48 -3.68
CA ASP A 106 -9.91 -1.31 -4.53
C ASP A 106 -11.36 -0.82 -4.59
N ALA A 107 -11.54 0.50 -4.68
CA ALA A 107 -12.82 1.16 -4.81
C ALA A 107 -13.00 1.71 -6.23
N PHE A 108 -14.10 1.38 -6.86
CA PHE A 108 -14.60 2.03 -8.06
C PHE A 108 -15.31 3.33 -7.68
N VAL A 109 -14.86 4.43 -8.27
CA VAL A 109 -15.40 5.77 -8.02
C VAL A 109 -15.78 6.40 -9.34
N SER A 110 -17.02 6.81 -9.47
CA SER A 110 -17.57 7.49 -10.64
C SER A 110 -18.69 8.44 -10.22
N ASN A 111 -18.90 9.49 -10.98
CA ASN A 111 -20.03 10.40 -10.79
C ASN A 111 -21.29 9.91 -11.54
N THR A 112 -21.14 8.95 -12.47
CA THR A 112 -22.22 8.55 -13.39
C THR A 112 -22.53 7.06 -13.33
N TYR A 113 -21.51 6.20 -13.13
CA TYR A 113 -21.63 4.76 -13.23
C TYR A 113 -21.49 4.11 -11.86
N ASP A 114 -22.15 2.98 -11.64
CA ASP A 114 -22.17 2.29 -10.35
C ASP A 114 -21.12 1.16 -10.25
N SER A 115 -20.66 0.62 -11.37
CA SER A 115 -19.68 -0.46 -11.44
C SER A 115 -18.78 -0.39 -12.69
N LEU A 116 -17.74 -1.24 -12.74
CA LEU A 116 -16.89 -1.41 -13.93
C LEU A 116 -17.68 -1.95 -15.12
N ASP A 117 -18.71 -2.78 -14.86
CA ASP A 117 -19.51 -3.41 -15.89
C ASP A 117 -20.46 -2.40 -16.58
N ASP A 118 -20.85 -1.34 -15.85
CA ASP A 118 -21.72 -0.28 -16.38
C ASP A 118 -20.99 0.72 -17.28
N LEU A 119 -19.64 0.68 -17.30
CA LEU A 119 -18.86 1.59 -18.13
C LEU A 119 -19.05 1.29 -19.63
N PRO A 120 -19.34 2.33 -20.46
CA PRO A 120 -19.41 2.15 -21.90
C PRO A 120 -18.06 1.77 -22.51
N GLN A 121 -18.09 1.18 -23.70
CA GLN A 121 -16.89 0.88 -24.46
C GLN A 121 -16.05 2.15 -24.68
N GLY A 122 -14.74 2.06 -24.43
CA GLY A 122 -13.82 3.18 -24.58
C GLY A 122 -13.86 4.21 -23.46
N ALA A 123 -14.57 3.94 -22.34
CA ALA A 123 -14.59 4.83 -21.17
C ALA A 123 -13.18 5.05 -20.61
N ARG A 124 -12.96 6.27 -20.09
CA ARG A 124 -11.69 6.71 -19.51
C ARG A 124 -11.62 6.34 -18.04
N VAL A 125 -10.71 5.44 -17.68
CA VAL A 125 -10.51 5.02 -16.28
C VAL A 125 -9.15 5.48 -15.76
N GLY A 126 -9.16 6.25 -14.68
CA GLY A 126 -7.96 6.84 -14.08
C GLY A 126 -7.30 5.90 -13.07
N THR A 127 -6.03 5.55 -13.32
CA THR A 127 -5.12 4.92 -12.34
C THR A 127 -3.67 5.16 -12.75
N SER A 128 -2.73 5.16 -11.78
CA SER A 128 -1.30 5.12 -12.03
C SER A 128 -0.64 3.89 -11.40
N SER A 129 -1.44 2.90 -11.06
CA SER A 129 -0.98 1.63 -10.49
C SER A 129 -0.92 0.57 -11.60
N MET A 130 0.28 0.11 -11.95
CA MET A 130 0.47 -0.96 -12.94
C MET A 130 -0.28 -2.24 -12.54
N ARG A 131 -0.37 -2.53 -11.24
CA ARG A 131 -1.17 -3.63 -10.69
C ARG A 131 -2.67 -3.51 -11.06
N ARG A 132 -3.23 -2.30 -10.95
CA ARG A 132 -4.63 -2.06 -11.34
C ARG A 132 -4.79 -2.06 -12.84
N GLU A 133 -3.87 -1.41 -13.53
CA GLU A 133 -3.86 -1.30 -14.99
C GLU A 133 -3.88 -2.67 -15.65
N CYS A 134 -2.98 -3.58 -15.29
CA CYS A 134 -2.93 -4.92 -15.86
C CYS A 134 -4.22 -5.72 -15.63
N GLN A 135 -4.83 -5.62 -14.45
CA GLN A 135 -6.07 -6.34 -14.14
C GLN A 135 -7.28 -5.74 -14.85
N LEU A 136 -7.36 -4.40 -14.92
CA LEU A 136 -8.40 -3.71 -15.69
C LEU A 136 -8.30 -4.04 -17.18
N ALA A 137 -7.11 -3.93 -17.76
CA ALA A 137 -6.90 -4.20 -19.18
C ALA A 137 -7.22 -5.66 -19.56
N ALA A 138 -6.91 -6.62 -18.69
CA ALA A 138 -7.24 -8.02 -18.90
C ALA A 138 -8.75 -8.28 -18.83
N ASN A 139 -9.47 -7.62 -17.92
CA ASN A 139 -10.92 -7.82 -17.74
C ASN A 139 -11.75 -6.98 -18.71
N ARG A 140 -11.30 -5.77 -19.05
CA ARG A 140 -11.97 -4.79 -19.89
C ARG A 140 -10.97 -4.14 -20.86
N PRO A 141 -10.53 -4.87 -21.92
CA PRO A 141 -9.53 -4.38 -22.88
C PRO A 141 -10.05 -3.23 -23.76
N ASP A 142 -11.34 -2.97 -23.71
CA ASP A 142 -12.01 -1.87 -24.40
C ASP A 142 -11.83 -0.52 -23.70
N LEU A 143 -11.44 -0.48 -22.41
CA LEU A 143 -11.32 0.75 -21.63
C LEU A 143 -10.04 1.53 -21.99
N LYS A 144 -10.12 2.85 -21.89
CA LYS A 144 -8.95 3.74 -21.99
C LYS A 144 -8.41 4.02 -20.59
N ILE A 145 -7.36 3.31 -20.21
CA ILE A 145 -6.72 3.49 -18.92
C ILE A 145 -5.76 4.67 -19.00
N LEU A 146 -5.99 5.68 -18.17
CA LEU A 146 -5.25 6.93 -18.18
C LEU A 146 -4.53 7.15 -16.84
N SER A 147 -3.35 7.79 -16.90
CA SER A 147 -2.57 8.09 -15.70
C SER A 147 -3.30 9.08 -14.79
N LEU A 148 -3.42 8.74 -13.50
CA LEU A 148 -4.07 9.56 -12.48
C LEU A 148 -3.12 9.77 -11.29
N ARG A 149 -2.63 11.01 -11.13
CA ARG A 149 -1.67 11.40 -10.09
C ARG A 149 -2.26 12.41 -9.10
N GLY A 150 -1.62 12.50 -7.94
CA GLY A 150 -1.99 13.37 -6.84
C GLY A 150 -2.43 12.60 -5.58
N ASN A 151 -2.78 13.31 -4.52
CA ASN A 151 -3.42 12.73 -3.34
C ASN A 151 -4.91 12.38 -3.63
N VAL A 152 -5.60 11.78 -2.66
CA VAL A 152 -7.00 11.36 -2.81
C VAL A 152 -7.89 12.53 -3.26
N ASN A 153 -7.80 13.68 -2.59
CA ASN A 153 -8.62 14.86 -2.91
C ASN A 153 -8.36 15.38 -4.33
N THR A 154 -7.09 15.44 -4.74
CA THR A 154 -6.71 15.85 -6.10
C THR A 154 -7.29 14.91 -7.16
N ARG A 155 -7.25 13.59 -6.89
CA ARG A 155 -7.78 12.59 -7.82
C ARG A 155 -9.30 12.66 -7.94
N LEU A 156 -10.00 12.86 -6.82
CA LEU A 156 -11.45 13.08 -6.80
C LEU A 156 -11.82 14.33 -7.57
N LYS A 157 -11.08 15.43 -7.36
CA LYS A 157 -11.30 16.67 -8.11
C LYS A 157 -11.15 16.48 -9.62
N LYS A 158 -10.14 15.76 -10.09
CA LYS A 158 -9.96 15.47 -11.52
C LYS A 158 -11.12 14.66 -12.11
N LEU A 159 -11.69 13.73 -11.33
CA LEU A 159 -12.91 13.04 -11.72
C LEU A 159 -14.10 14.03 -11.83
N ASP A 160 -14.25 14.90 -10.83
CA ASP A 160 -15.34 15.92 -10.80
C ASP A 160 -15.20 16.96 -11.92
N ASP A 161 -13.97 17.26 -12.32
CA ASP A 161 -13.66 18.12 -13.48
C ASP A 161 -13.91 17.42 -14.84
N GLY A 162 -14.30 16.14 -14.84
CA GLY A 162 -14.66 15.37 -16.05
C GLY A 162 -13.46 14.86 -16.86
N GLU A 163 -12.24 14.81 -16.26
CA GLU A 163 -11.07 14.24 -16.95
C GLU A 163 -11.21 12.74 -17.15
N TYR A 164 -11.99 12.06 -16.30
CA TYR A 164 -12.21 10.60 -16.29
C TYR A 164 -13.72 10.29 -16.17
N ASP A 165 -14.12 9.13 -16.67
CA ASP A 165 -15.47 8.59 -16.47
C ASP A 165 -15.57 7.79 -15.16
N ALA A 166 -14.43 7.20 -14.74
CA ALA A 166 -14.24 6.57 -13.44
C ALA A 166 -12.77 6.61 -13.00
N ILE A 167 -12.52 6.42 -11.72
CA ILE A 167 -11.17 6.26 -11.16
C ILE A 167 -11.13 5.09 -10.18
N ILE A 168 -9.97 4.46 -10.03
CA ILE A 168 -9.78 3.37 -9.07
C ILE A 168 -8.86 3.84 -7.95
N LEU A 169 -9.38 3.79 -6.72
CA LEU A 169 -8.67 4.17 -5.49
C LEU A 169 -8.64 3.01 -4.49
N ALA A 170 -7.85 3.11 -3.43
CA ALA A 170 -7.93 2.17 -2.31
C ALA A 170 -9.12 2.56 -1.41
N ALA A 171 -10.02 1.61 -1.12
CA ALA A 171 -11.19 1.84 -0.28
C ALA A 171 -10.82 2.39 1.10
N ALA A 172 -9.79 1.83 1.74
CA ALA A 172 -9.28 2.33 3.03
C ALA A 172 -8.94 3.82 3.02
N GLY A 173 -8.35 4.33 1.93
CA GLY A 173 -8.01 5.75 1.82
C GLY A 173 -9.22 6.66 1.77
N LEU A 174 -10.27 6.24 1.06
CA LEU A 174 -11.54 6.96 0.99
C LEU A 174 -12.28 6.92 2.32
N LYS A 175 -12.37 5.75 2.94
CA LYS A 175 -13.04 5.56 4.24
C LYS A 175 -12.39 6.41 5.34
N ARG A 176 -11.05 6.43 5.42
CA ARG A 176 -10.31 7.23 6.40
C ARG A 176 -10.46 8.73 6.22
N LEU A 177 -10.71 9.18 5.01
CA LEU A 177 -10.97 10.60 4.69
C LEU A 177 -12.47 10.94 4.64
N GLU A 178 -13.34 10.05 5.15
CA GLU A 178 -14.81 10.23 5.22
C GLU A 178 -15.47 10.40 3.83
N PHE A 179 -14.86 9.85 2.78
CA PHE A 179 -15.42 9.85 1.42
C PHE A 179 -16.22 8.58 1.10
N HIS A 180 -17.00 8.09 2.07
CA HIS A 180 -17.80 6.86 1.93
C HIS A 180 -18.77 6.96 0.73
N ASP A 181 -19.44 8.10 0.56
CA ASP A 181 -20.42 8.33 -0.49
C ASP A 181 -19.82 8.34 -1.91
N ARG A 182 -18.49 8.45 -2.03
CA ARG A 182 -17.79 8.41 -3.32
C ARG A 182 -17.51 6.99 -3.78
N ILE A 183 -17.56 6.01 -2.88
CA ILE A 183 -17.37 4.59 -3.20
C ILE A 183 -18.67 4.07 -3.83
N LYS A 184 -18.65 3.80 -5.13
CA LYS A 184 -19.77 3.18 -5.82
C LYS A 184 -19.77 1.67 -5.64
N HIS A 185 -18.59 1.07 -5.73
CA HIS A 185 -18.40 -0.37 -5.60
C HIS A 185 -17.02 -0.68 -5.02
N GLU A 186 -16.96 -1.54 -3.99
CA GLU A 186 -15.72 -2.13 -3.54
C GLU A 186 -15.44 -3.38 -4.38
N ILE A 187 -14.39 -3.32 -5.21
CA ILE A 187 -14.08 -4.36 -6.19
C ILE A 187 -13.62 -5.62 -5.47
N ASP A 188 -14.24 -6.76 -5.81
CA ASP A 188 -13.87 -8.05 -5.25
C ASP A 188 -12.38 -8.35 -5.49
N PRO A 189 -11.63 -8.84 -4.47
CA PRO A 189 -10.22 -9.22 -4.63
C PRO A 189 -9.97 -10.28 -5.73
N LEU A 190 -10.96 -11.07 -6.10
CA LEU A 190 -10.86 -12.00 -7.24
C LEU A 190 -10.84 -11.28 -8.60
N VAL A 191 -11.43 -10.08 -8.68
CA VAL A 191 -11.43 -9.22 -9.87
C VAL A 191 -10.22 -8.29 -9.87
N SER A 192 -9.95 -7.62 -8.75
CA SER A 192 -8.80 -6.74 -8.57
C SER A 192 -8.05 -7.11 -7.29
N LEU A 193 -7.03 -7.97 -7.43
CA LEU A 193 -6.21 -8.38 -6.29
C LEU A 193 -5.49 -7.16 -5.70
N PRO A 194 -5.63 -6.90 -4.39
CA PRO A 194 -5.06 -5.73 -3.73
C PRO A 194 -3.54 -5.59 -3.85
N ALA A 195 -3.02 -4.39 -3.56
CA ALA A 195 -1.60 -4.21 -3.35
C ALA A 195 -1.17 -4.84 -2.01
N ILE A 196 0.09 -5.26 -1.96
CA ILE A 196 0.75 -5.77 -0.75
C ILE A 196 0.51 -4.81 0.42
N GLY A 197 -0.08 -5.30 1.51
CA GLY A 197 -0.36 -4.50 2.71
C GLY A 197 -1.41 -3.39 2.53
N GLN A 198 -2.15 -3.33 1.42
CA GLN A 198 -3.18 -2.31 1.22
C GLN A 198 -4.20 -2.34 2.35
N GLY A 199 -4.54 -1.18 2.89
CA GLY A 199 -5.45 -1.02 4.02
C GLY A 199 -4.79 -1.02 5.40
N ALA A 200 -3.57 -1.55 5.55
CA ALA A 200 -2.85 -1.53 6.82
C ALA A 200 -1.99 -0.27 7.00
N VAL A 201 -1.81 0.12 8.26
CA VAL A 201 -0.87 1.15 8.70
C VAL A 201 0.33 0.47 9.34
N GLY A 202 1.54 0.87 8.98
CA GLY A 202 2.78 0.38 9.57
C GLY A 202 3.48 1.47 10.39
N ILE A 203 4.14 1.06 11.45
CA ILE A 203 4.96 1.94 12.30
C ILE A 203 6.41 1.43 12.25
N GLU A 204 7.28 2.31 11.76
CA GLU A 204 8.71 2.11 11.68
C GLU A 204 9.40 2.85 12.84
N CYS A 205 10.45 2.26 13.40
CA CYS A 205 11.26 2.89 14.43
C CYS A 205 12.70 2.37 14.42
N ARG A 206 13.55 2.93 15.28
CA ARG A 206 14.92 2.43 15.50
C ARG A 206 14.89 1.06 16.19
N THR A 207 15.70 0.11 15.67
CA THR A 207 15.79 -1.26 16.20
C THR A 207 16.23 -1.33 17.65
N ASN A 208 17.16 -0.45 18.04
CA ASN A 208 17.79 -0.44 19.38
C ASN A 208 17.11 0.51 20.38
N ASP A 209 16.03 1.19 20.00
CA ASP A 209 15.27 2.06 20.91
C ASP A 209 14.21 1.25 21.68
N LYS A 210 14.65 0.58 22.75
CA LYS A 210 13.79 -0.28 23.56
C LYS A 210 12.55 0.46 24.06
N ARG A 211 12.70 1.72 24.51
CA ARG A 211 11.58 2.53 25.02
C ARG A 211 10.49 2.69 23.98
N ILE A 212 10.87 3.08 22.77
CA ILE A 212 9.91 3.29 21.67
C ILE A 212 9.28 1.95 21.26
N ASN A 213 10.08 0.90 21.09
CA ASN A 213 9.57 -0.42 20.75
C ASN A 213 8.51 -0.91 21.76
N ASP A 214 8.77 -0.75 23.07
CA ASP A 214 7.82 -1.14 24.12
C ASP A 214 6.53 -0.28 24.09
N LEU A 215 6.65 1.04 23.82
CA LEU A 215 5.51 1.94 23.75
C LEU A 215 4.56 1.64 22.58
N ILE A 216 5.09 1.29 21.41
CA ILE A 216 4.28 1.06 20.22
C ILE A 216 3.78 -0.39 20.10
N ALA A 217 4.38 -1.34 20.82
CA ALA A 217 4.03 -2.77 20.74
C ALA A 217 2.53 -3.07 20.92
N PRO A 218 1.76 -2.40 21.82
CA PRO A 218 0.33 -2.64 21.97
C PRO A 218 -0.51 -2.34 20.72
N LEU A 219 0.01 -1.56 19.76
CA LEU A 219 -0.70 -1.23 18.53
C LEU A 219 -0.57 -2.32 17.46
N ASN A 220 0.24 -3.35 17.71
CA ASN A 220 0.43 -4.43 16.74
C ASN A 220 -0.80 -5.36 16.74
N HIS A 221 -1.44 -5.48 15.57
CA HIS A 221 -2.56 -6.39 15.36
C HIS A 221 -2.05 -7.73 14.79
N ALA A 222 -2.05 -8.78 15.60
CA ALA A 222 -1.42 -10.05 15.29
C ALA A 222 -1.90 -10.66 13.96
N ASP A 223 -3.21 -10.72 13.73
CA ASP A 223 -3.80 -11.30 12.52
C ASP A 223 -3.44 -10.51 11.27
N THR A 224 -3.42 -9.18 11.36
CA THR A 224 -2.97 -8.33 10.24
C THR A 224 -1.49 -8.51 9.99
N ALA A 225 -0.67 -8.56 11.04
CA ALA A 225 0.76 -8.75 10.92
C ALA A 225 1.11 -10.08 10.23
N ILE A 226 0.43 -11.17 10.57
CA ILE A 226 0.59 -12.48 9.92
C ILE A 226 0.29 -12.37 8.42
N ARG A 227 -0.88 -11.82 8.06
CA ARG A 227 -1.30 -11.65 6.66
C ARG A 227 -0.31 -10.80 5.87
N VAL A 228 0.05 -9.64 6.39
CA VAL A 228 0.95 -8.70 5.71
C VAL A 228 2.37 -9.25 5.60
N ARG A 229 2.87 -10.03 6.57
CA ARG A 229 4.18 -10.71 6.47
C ARG A 229 4.21 -11.72 5.34
N ALA A 230 3.14 -12.53 5.15
CA ALA A 230 3.04 -13.43 4.00
C ALA A 230 3.09 -12.66 2.66
N GLU A 231 2.28 -11.61 2.56
CA GLU A 231 2.24 -10.76 1.37
C GLU A 231 3.61 -10.12 1.09
N ARG A 232 4.28 -9.59 2.12
CA ARG A 232 5.60 -8.94 2.00
C ARG A 232 6.71 -9.94 1.66
N ALA A 233 6.69 -11.16 2.20
CA ALA A 233 7.65 -12.20 1.86
C ALA A 233 7.55 -12.57 0.37
N MET A 234 6.33 -12.73 -0.16
CA MET A 234 6.11 -12.92 -1.60
C MET A 234 6.67 -11.72 -2.40
N ASN A 235 6.34 -10.49 -2.00
CA ASN A 235 6.82 -9.29 -2.68
C ASN A 235 8.35 -9.15 -2.66
N ALA A 236 8.98 -9.49 -1.53
CA ALA A 236 10.42 -9.48 -1.38
C ALA A 236 11.10 -10.45 -2.36
N ARG A 237 10.60 -11.68 -2.45
CA ARG A 237 11.12 -12.72 -3.34
C ARG A 237 10.92 -12.38 -4.82
N LEU A 238 9.84 -11.65 -5.16
CA LEU A 238 9.59 -11.12 -6.51
C LEU A 238 10.41 -9.84 -6.81
N GLU A 239 11.22 -9.35 -5.87
CA GLU A 239 11.93 -8.06 -5.95
C GLU A 239 10.98 -6.89 -6.21
N GLY A 240 9.73 -6.99 -5.71
CA GLY A 240 8.66 -6.05 -5.98
C GLY A 240 8.85 -4.67 -5.34
N GLY A 241 8.15 -3.70 -5.92
CA GLY A 241 8.10 -2.31 -5.47
C GLY A 241 6.79 -1.65 -5.89
N CYS A 242 6.65 -0.35 -5.61
CA CYS A 242 5.43 0.39 -5.95
C CYS A 242 5.19 0.55 -7.46
N GLN A 243 6.15 0.19 -8.29
CA GLN A 243 6.20 0.46 -9.73
C GLN A 243 6.15 -0.81 -10.58
N VAL A 244 5.74 -1.92 -9.99
CA VAL A 244 5.63 -3.20 -10.67
C VAL A 244 4.20 -3.73 -10.62
N PRO A 245 3.76 -4.49 -11.61
CA PRO A 245 2.40 -5.01 -11.70
C PRO A 245 2.23 -6.27 -10.83
N ILE A 246 2.49 -6.13 -9.52
CA ILE A 246 2.35 -7.19 -8.52
C ILE A 246 1.13 -6.92 -7.65
N GLY A 247 0.27 -7.91 -7.50
CA GLY A 247 -0.80 -7.96 -6.52
C GLY A 247 -0.58 -9.08 -5.51
N GLY A 248 -1.01 -8.87 -4.27
CA GLY A 248 -0.95 -9.91 -3.25
C GLY A 248 -1.88 -9.63 -2.09
N TYR A 249 -2.60 -10.66 -1.70
CA TYR A 249 -3.58 -10.54 -0.62
C TYR A 249 -3.71 -11.85 0.15
N ALA A 250 -3.57 -11.74 1.46
CA ALA A 250 -3.72 -12.87 2.38
C ALA A 250 -4.98 -12.73 3.23
N GLU A 251 -5.69 -13.83 3.38
CA GLU A 251 -6.82 -14.01 4.27
C GLU A 251 -6.46 -15.01 5.37
N LEU A 252 -6.93 -14.76 6.59
CA LEU A 252 -6.74 -15.64 7.73
C LEU A 252 -8.12 -16.04 8.28
N GLY A 253 -8.38 -17.33 8.33
CA GLY A 253 -9.63 -17.86 8.85
C GLY A 253 -9.49 -19.33 9.24
N HIS A 254 -10.19 -19.73 10.30
CA HIS A 254 -10.19 -21.13 10.79
C HIS A 254 -8.80 -21.76 11.01
N GLY A 255 -7.83 -20.93 11.43
CA GLY A 255 -6.45 -21.39 11.67
C GLY A 255 -5.63 -21.65 10.40
N VAL A 256 -6.10 -21.19 9.25
CA VAL A 256 -5.44 -21.30 7.96
C VAL A 256 -5.24 -19.91 7.36
N ILE A 257 -4.04 -19.66 6.82
CA ILE A 257 -3.78 -18.51 5.96
C ILE A 257 -3.89 -18.95 4.49
N VAL A 258 -4.57 -18.13 3.69
CA VAL A 258 -4.65 -18.28 2.23
C VAL A 258 -4.04 -17.04 1.60
N LEU A 259 -2.95 -17.19 0.88
CA LEU A 259 -2.28 -16.10 0.16
C LEU A 259 -2.52 -16.27 -1.34
N ARG A 260 -3.01 -15.19 -1.99
CA ARG A 260 -3.12 -15.09 -3.45
C ARG A 260 -2.10 -14.07 -3.94
N GLY A 261 -1.49 -14.39 -5.08
CA GLY A 261 -0.51 -13.54 -5.74
C GLY A 261 -0.74 -13.43 -7.25
N LEU A 262 -0.32 -12.32 -7.83
CA LEU A 262 -0.26 -12.16 -9.28
C LEU A 262 0.93 -11.30 -9.69
N VAL A 263 1.40 -11.56 -10.92
CA VAL A 263 2.29 -10.69 -11.69
C VAL A 263 1.70 -10.60 -13.10
N GLY A 264 1.57 -9.37 -13.65
CA GLY A 264 0.96 -9.20 -14.98
C GLY A 264 1.69 -8.21 -15.86
N ARG A 265 1.50 -8.29 -17.18
CA ARG A 265 1.90 -7.23 -18.11
C ARG A 265 0.97 -6.03 -17.97
N ALA A 266 1.48 -4.82 -18.08
CA ALA A 266 0.68 -3.60 -17.90
C ALA A 266 -0.53 -3.54 -18.84
N ASP A 267 -0.39 -4.04 -20.06
CA ASP A 267 -1.45 -4.10 -21.08
C ASP A 267 -2.48 -5.23 -20.85
N GLY A 268 -2.30 -6.02 -19.80
CA GLY A 268 -3.21 -7.12 -19.45
C GLY A 268 -3.12 -8.35 -20.36
N SER A 269 -2.19 -8.37 -21.32
CA SER A 269 -2.03 -9.49 -22.28
C SER A 269 -1.63 -10.81 -21.62
N GLU A 270 -0.94 -10.75 -20.48
CA GLU A 270 -0.53 -11.90 -19.69
C GLU A 270 -0.58 -11.59 -18.20
N ILE A 271 -1.24 -12.45 -17.42
CA ILE A 271 -1.26 -12.39 -15.96
C ILE A 271 -1.01 -13.77 -15.40
N ILE A 272 0.06 -13.93 -14.64
CA ILE A 272 0.39 -15.14 -13.91
C ILE A 272 -0.20 -15.01 -12.50
N ARG A 273 -1.11 -15.90 -12.14
CA ARG A 273 -1.79 -15.95 -10.84
C ARG A 273 -1.46 -17.25 -10.13
N GLY A 274 -1.43 -17.20 -8.80
CA GLY A 274 -1.30 -18.36 -7.96
C GLY A 274 -1.89 -18.11 -6.58
N ASP A 275 -2.13 -19.20 -5.86
CA ASP A 275 -2.53 -19.19 -4.47
C ASP A 275 -1.84 -20.32 -3.70
N ILE A 276 -1.68 -20.12 -2.41
CA ILE A 276 -1.15 -21.10 -1.48
C ILE A 276 -1.87 -20.97 -0.13
N SER A 277 -2.05 -22.10 0.55
CA SER A 277 -2.61 -22.11 1.89
C SER A 277 -1.75 -22.91 2.85
N GLY A 278 -1.80 -22.56 4.13
CA GLY A 278 -1.04 -23.24 5.15
C GLY A 278 -1.30 -22.70 6.54
N LYS A 279 -0.43 -23.06 7.47
CA LYS A 279 -0.53 -22.59 8.84
C LYS A 279 -0.03 -21.14 8.96
N PRO A 280 -0.66 -20.32 9.84
CA PRO A 280 -0.26 -18.93 10.05
C PRO A 280 1.19 -18.74 10.49
N GLU A 281 1.76 -19.68 11.25
CA GLU A 281 3.16 -19.66 11.67
C GLU A 281 4.16 -19.76 10.51
N ASN A 282 3.74 -20.28 9.36
CA ASN A 282 4.57 -20.41 8.14
C ASN A 282 4.29 -19.28 7.13
N ALA A 283 3.68 -18.18 7.55
CA ALA A 283 3.21 -17.10 6.67
C ALA A 283 4.31 -16.61 5.70
N GLU A 284 5.52 -16.37 6.17
CA GLU A 284 6.63 -15.87 5.36
C GLU A 284 7.17 -16.95 4.39
N GLU A 285 7.23 -18.20 4.82
CA GLU A 285 7.62 -19.34 3.97
C GLU A 285 6.61 -19.51 2.82
N LEU A 286 5.31 -19.47 3.13
CA LEU A 286 4.25 -19.55 2.12
C LEU A 286 4.38 -18.42 1.10
N GLY A 287 4.69 -17.20 1.54
CA GLY A 287 4.95 -16.08 0.65
C GLY A 287 6.10 -16.34 -0.32
N THR A 288 7.20 -16.87 0.18
CA THR A 288 8.39 -17.23 -0.62
C THR A 288 8.07 -18.32 -1.62
N VAL A 289 7.40 -19.39 -1.17
CA VAL A 289 7.02 -20.54 -2.04
C VAL A 289 6.09 -20.09 -3.15
N LEU A 290 5.09 -19.26 -2.86
CA LEU A 290 4.20 -18.74 -3.90
C LEU A 290 4.96 -17.88 -4.92
N ALA A 291 5.89 -17.04 -4.45
CA ALA A 291 6.71 -16.23 -5.36
C ALA A 291 7.57 -17.12 -6.29
N ASP A 292 8.19 -18.16 -5.76
CA ASP A 292 8.99 -19.10 -6.56
C ASP A 292 8.13 -19.84 -7.61
N ASP A 293 6.90 -20.20 -7.26
CA ASP A 293 5.95 -20.78 -8.23
C ASP A 293 5.65 -19.78 -9.35
N LEU A 294 5.28 -18.52 -9.01
CA LEU A 294 5.00 -17.48 -10.01
C LEU A 294 6.22 -17.21 -10.92
N LEU A 295 7.43 -17.14 -10.35
CA LEU A 295 8.68 -16.97 -11.10
C LEU A 295 8.92 -18.12 -12.07
N SER A 296 8.67 -19.37 -11.64
CA SER A 296 8.85 -20.55 -12.48
C SER A 296 7.90 -20.61 -13.68
N ARG A 297 6.76 -19.91 -13.58
CA ARG A 297 5.72 -19.84 -14.63
C ARG A 297 5.81 -18.59 -15.51
N GLY A 298 6.92 -17.84 -15.47
CA GLY A 298 7.18 -16.72 -16.38
C GLY A 298 7.05 -15.32 -15.76
N ALA A 299 6.77 -15.20 -14.45
CA ALA A 299 6.72 -13.90 -13.80
C ALA A 299 8.06 -13.15 -13.85
N LYS A 300 9.18 -13.90 -13.91
CA LYS A 300 10.53 -13.34 -14.02
C LYS A 300 10.72 -12.51 -15.28
N GLU A 301 10.23 -13.01 -16.41
CA GLU A 301 10.32 -12.34 -17.71
C GLU A 301 9.50 -11.05 -17.71
N ILE A 302 8.28 -11.10 -17.16
CA ILE A 302 7.42 -9.90 -17.05
C ILE A 302 8.08 -8.83 -16.18
N LEU A 303 8.61 -9.20 -15.02
CA LEU A 303 9.27 -8.26 -14.11
C LEU A 303 10.54 -7.67 -14.74
N LYS A 304 11.34 -8.48 -15.43
CA LYS A 304 12.54 -8.02 -16.14
C LYS A 304 12.19 -6.97 -17.19
N GLU A 305 11.17 -7.19 -18.01
CA GLU A 305 10.73 -6.21 -19.01
C GLU A 305 10.31 -4.88 -18.38
N VAL A 306 9.67 -4.92 -17.20
CA VAL A 306 9.29 -3.69 -16.48
C VAL A 306 10.52 -2.94 -16.00
N TYR A 307 11.53 -3.62 -15.47
CA TYR A 307 12.77 -3.00 -14.99
C TYR A 307 13.65 -2.48 -16.14
N ASP A 308 13.72 -3.20 -17.25
CA ASP A 308 14.50 -2.79 -18.43
C ASP A 308 13.92 -1.53 -19.12
N ASN A 309 12.63 -1.23 -18.87
CA ASN A 309 11.92 -0.07 -19.43
C ASN A 309 11.82 1.14 -18.46
N GLN A 310 12.38 1.07 -17.26
CA GLN A 310 12.45 2.14 -16.27
C GLN A 310 13.76 2.94 -16.40
#